data_01a0fc13924dafbc42fe2f9459ffef1d
#
_entry.id   01a0fc13924dafbc42fe2f9459ffef1d
#
_cell.length_a   1.000
_cell.length_b   1.000
_cell.length_c   1.000
_cell.angle_alpha   90.00
_cell.angle_beta   90.00
_cell.angle_gamma   90.00
#
_symmetry.space_group_name_H-M   'P 1'
#
loop_
_entity.id
_entity.type
_entity.pdbx_description
1 polymer ?
#
loop_
_entity_poly.entity_id
_entity_poly.type
_entity_poly.pdbx_seq_one_letter_code
_entity_poly.pdbx_strand_id
1 'polypeptide(L)'
;MKTKLMSPTHAFVVLTLLFAPAGTYAMSGMEIPHSGHATTNSSLSTSMGEPINSSESEIEMTYSADGKTVIFVSGRQGSIPSPVVPYNFDIWMSHYMNGTWQSPIHLGPGINPTVGPNINTSAWELEPSLSDDGNVIYFTRYEPGNLSTGDLYVTQKINGVWQPARNWNEVPELPHINTPTGEEHCPIIASENLIYFNYQQPGVTQDSDIWKVEKKDGVWQKPESLGPRINSPYRDHMHWTGLSKDGKSLIVTSTRTDMGSRGGHDMWISYQNPQGEWQEPLNLGDTINTAGEDMCWTFTPDGKTFVGSHGPYGSYNHDIMSVRKDQVPLLKNFEPIGAPPNLLISGEAKPAVTK
;
A
#
# COMPACT_ATOMS: atom_id res chain seq x y z
N MET A 1 -69.15 47.37 14.21
CA MET A 1 -67.97 46.76 14.88
C MET A 1 -67.28 45.91 13.85
N LYS A 2 -66.11 46.36 13.38
CA LYS A 2 -65.34 45.69 12.34
C LYS A 2 -64.13 45.01 12.98
N THR A 3 -64.13 43.70 12.98
CA THR A 3 -63.01 42.88 13.44
C THR A 3 -62.09 42.61 12.27
N LYS A 4 -60.84 43.10 12.37
CA LYS A 4 -59.76 42.90 11.39
C LYS A 4 -59.10 41.53 11.62
N LEU A 5 -59.13 40.64 10.64
CA LEU A 5 -58.31 39.44 10.59
C LEU A 5 -56.87 39.83 10.15
N MET A 6 -55.91 39.38 10.94
CA MET A 6 -54.48 39.40 10.58
C MET A 6 -54.13 38.11 9.86
N SER A 7 -53.51 38.24 8.72
CA SER A 7 -52.91 37.19 7.90
C SER A 7 -51.53 36.79 8.46
N PRO A 8 -51.15 35.50 8.53
CA PRO A 8 -49.79 35.13 8.88
C PRO A 8 -48.91 35.11 7.66
N THR A 9 -47.87 35.93 7.74
CA THR A 9 -46.75 35.98 6.77
C THR A 9 -45.91 34.71 6.89
N HIS A 10 -45.88 33.89 5.85
CA HIS A 10 -44.94 32.79 5.73
C HIS A 10 -43.58 33.33 5.32
N ALA A 11 -42.62 33.25 6.22
CA ALA A 11 -41.23 33.48 5.89
C ALA A 11 -40.67 32.21 5.20
N PHE A 12 -40.42 32.28 3.92
CA PHE A 12 -39.62 31.28 3.20
C PHE A 12 -38.17 31.50 3.58
N VAL A 13 -37.60 30.55 4.34
CA VAL A 13 -36.14 30.42 4.48
C VAL A 13 -35.62 29.71 3.25
N VAL A 14 -35.02 30.47 2.35
CA VAL A 14 -34.26 29.92 1.23
C VAL A 14 -32.93 29.46 1.81
N LEU A 15 -32.80 28.15 2.00
CA LEU A 15 -31.52 27.51 2.32
C LEU A 15 -30.70 27.45 1.03
N THR A 16 -29.82 28.43 0.84
CA THR A 16 -28.84 28.40 -0.25
C THR A 16 -27.77 27.37 0.14
N LEU A 17 -27.87 26.15 -0.40
CA LEU A 17 -26.78 25.19 -0.41
C LEU A 17 -25.68 25.76 -1.30
N LEU A 18 -24.67 26.34 -0.69
CA LEU A 18 -23.40 26.61 -1.33
C LEU A 18 -22.73 25.26 -1.56
N PHE A 19 -22.81 24.75 -2.77
CA PHE A 19 -21.91 23.72 -3.26
C PHE A 19 -20.50 24.32 -3.26
N ALA A 20 -19.68 23.92 -2.29
CA ALA A 20 -18.26 24.11 -2.40
C ALA A 20 -17.78 23.24 -3.59
N PRO A 21 -16.99 23.80 -4.52
CA PRO A 21 -16.37 22.97 -5.56
C PRO A 21 -15.48 21.92 -4.90
N ALA A 22 -15.43 20.73 -5.50
CA ALA A 22 -14.54 19.64 -5.09
C ALA A 22 -13.15 20.25 -4.82
N GLY A 23 -12.73 20.21 -3.57
CA GLY A 23 -11.49 20.80 -3.12
C GLY A 23 -10.34 20.04 -3.75
N THR A 24 -9.71 20.64 -4.75
CA THR A 24 -8.29 20.37 -4.99
C THR A 24 -7.59 20.69 -3.68
N TYR A 25 -7.08 19.67 -3.01
CA TYR A 25 -6.16 19.87 -1.90
C TYR A 25 -4.87 20.47 -2.46
N ALA A 26 -4.89 21.79 -2.66
CA ALA A 26 -3.67 22.55 -2.76
C ALA A 26 -3.05 22.53 -1.35
N MET A 27 -2.09 21.66 -1.14
CA MET A 27 -1.22 21.70 0.05
C MET A 27 -0.31 22.91 -0.06
N SER A 28 -0.88 24.13 0.06
CA SER A 28 -0.12 25.35 0.17
C SER A 28 0.19 25.58 1.65
N GLY A 29 1.44 25.38 2.03
CA GLY A 29 1.98 25.93 3.27
C GLY A 29 2.35 24.95 4.37
N MET A 30 2.54 23.65 4.12
CA MET A 30 3.33 22.81 5.04
C MET A 30 4.80 22.97 4.71
N GLU A 31 5.52 23.74 5.51
CA GLU A 31 6.98 23.61 5.59
C GLU A 31 7.25 22.22 6.16
N ILE A 32 7.87 21.34 5.37
CA ILE A 32 8.38 20.06 5.84
C ILE A 32 9.57 20.43 6.76
N PRO A 33 9.55 20.07 8.05
CA PRO A 33 10.72 20.25 8.88
C PRO A 33 11.83 19.33 8.34
N HIS A 34 12.77 19.87 7.60
CA HIS A 34 14.00 19.19 7.26
C HIS A 34 14.83 19.05 8.54
N SER A 35 14.83 17.90 9.12
CA SER A 35 15.73 17.37 10.15
C SER A 35 15.02 16.88 11.42
N GLY A 36 14.98 15.59 11.54
CA GLY A 36 14.69 14.88 12.77
C GLY A 36 14.19 13.48 12.44
N HIS A 37 15.07 12.50 12.54
CA HIS A 37 14.65 11.10 12.52
C HIS A 37 13.53 10.89 13.53
N ALA A 38 12.48 10.18 13.13
CA ALA A 38 11.39 9.82 14.01
C ALA A 38 11.95 9.10 15.25
N THR A 39 11.85 9.72 16.41
CA THR A 39 12.16 9.04 17.66
C THR A 39 11.00 8.11 17.97
N THR A 40 11.17 6.81 17.73
CA THR A 40 10.17 5.81 18.07
C THR A 40 10.02 5.72 19.58
N ASN A 41 8.79 5.80 20.09
CA ASN A 41 8.49 5.48 21.48
C ASN A 41 8.42 3.96 21.75
N SER A 42 8.53 3.12 20.72
CA SER A 42 8.64 1.67 20.88
C SER A 42 10.09 1.29 21.19
N SER A 43 10.35 0.82 22.39
CA SER A 43 11.67 0.34 22.81
C SER A 43 12.14 -0.93 22.07
N LEU A 44 11.29 -1.54 21.26
CA LEU A 44 11.53 -2.84 20.60
C LEU A 44 11.73 -2.71 19.09
N SER A 45 11.27 -1.63 18.46
CA SER A 45 11.50 -1.41 17.04
C SER A 45 12.90 -0.84 16.78
N THR A 46 13.51 -1.24 15.67
CA THR A 46 14.85 -0.81 15.27
C THR A 46 14.80 -0.24 13.86
N SER A 47 15.37 0.96 13.66
CA SER A 47 15.53 1.55 12.33
C SER A 47 16.37 0.65 11.44
N MET A 48 16.03 0.54 10.17
CA MET A 48 16.86 -0.14 9.16
C MET A 48 18.18 0.60 8.89
N GLY A 49 18.24 1.89 9.24
CA GLY A 49 19.44 2.72 9.05
C GLY A 49 19.85 2.92 7.59
N GLU A 50 20.97 3.64 7.40
CA GLU A 50 21.57 3.79 6.08
C GLU A 50 22.12 2.45 5.54
N PRO A 51 22.07 2.22 4.21
CA PRO A 51 21.61 3.14 3.17
C PRO A 51 20.10 3.04 2.85
N ILE A 52 19.34 2.21 3.57
CA ILE A 52 17.90 2.04 3.31
C ILE A 52 17.17 3.32 3.71
N ASN A 53 17.25 3.74 4.96
CA ASN A 53 16.70 5.03 5.40
C ASN A 53 17.67 6.16 5.02
N SER A 54 17.12 7.29 4.61
CA SER A 54 17.84 8.53 4.26
C SER A 54 17.37 9.70 5.13
N SER A 55 17.67 10.94 4.75
CA SER A 55 17.09 12.13 5.38
C SER A 55 15.66 12.42 4.94
N GLU A 56 15.18 11.72 3.91
CA GLU A 56 13.85 11.86 3.33
C GLU A 56 12.95 10.73 3.83
N SER A 57 11.73 10.64 3.30
CA SER A 57 10.79 9.59 3.67
C SER A 57 11.06 8.29 2.94
N GLU A 58 11.09 7.20 3.68
CA GLU A 58 11.11 5.82 3.17
C GLU A 58 9.89 5.06 3.65
N ILE A 59 9.15 4.49 2.72
CA ILE A 59 7.93 3.72 3.00
C ILE A 59 7.87 2.45 2.15
N GLU A 60 6.97 1.54 2.51
CA GLU A 60 6.48 0.47 1.61
C GLU A 60 7.56 -0.49 1.10
N MET A 61 8.33 -1.06 2.01
CA MET A 61 9.39 -2.00 1.65
C MET A 61 8.86 -3.43 1.45
N THR A 62 9.31 -4.08 0.38
CA THR A 62 9.12 -5.52 0.16
C THR A 62 10.41 -6.23 -0.20
N TYR A 63 10.42 -7.56 -0.05
CA TYR A 63 11.59 -8.40 -0.24
C TYR A 63 11.40 -9.36 -1.42
N SER A 64 12.50 -9.69 -2.11
CA SER A 64 12.58 -10.91 -2.91
C SER A 64 12.46 -12.15 -2.02
N ALA A 65 12.05 -13.30 -2.58
CA ALA A 65 11.90 -14.54 -1.83
C ALA A 65 13.19 -15.02 -1.14
N ASP A 66 14.35 -14.72 -1.69
CA ASP A 66 15.66 -15.06 -1.11
C ASP A 66 16.16 -14.05 -0.06
N GLY A 67 15.42 -12.96 0.15
CA GLY A 67 15.74 -11.89 1.12
C GLY A 67 16.94 -11.03 0.74
N LYS A 68 17.45 -11.14 -0.48
CA LYS A 68 18.66 -10.42 -0.91
C LYS A 68 18.39 -9.17 -1.74
N THR A 69 17.16 -8.95 -2.10
CA THR A 69 16.72 -7.72 -2.79
C THR A 69 15.56 -7.12 -2.03
N VAL A 70 15.59 -5.82 -1.85
CA VAL A 70 14.44 -5.04 -1.38
C VAL A 70 14.07 -4.02 -2.44
N ILE A 71 12.77 -3.79 -2.56
CA ILE A 71 12.23 -2.61 -3.24
C ILE A 71 11.42 -1.82 -2.21
N PHE A 72 11.47 -0.53 -2.32
CA PHE A 72 10.79 0.39 -1.40
C PHE A 72 10.54 1.72 -2.09
N VAL A 73 9.70 2.52 -1.50
CA VAL A 73 9.37 3.87 -1.98
C VAL A 73 10.18 4.89 -1.20
N SER A 74 10.72 5.89 -1.89
CA SER A 74 11.45 6.96 -1.24
C SER A 74 11.34 8.28 -2.01
N GLY A 75 11.27 9.37 -1.24
CA GLY A 75 11.37 10.74 -1.73
C GLY A 75 12.81 11.26 -1.81
N ARG A 76 13.82 10.39 -1.65
CA ARG A 76 15.24 10.77 -1.59
C ARG A 76 15.73 11.51 -2.82
N GLN A 77 16.85 12.23 -2.67
CA GLN A 77 17.51 12.90 -3.76
C GLN A 77 17.76 11.94 -4.95
N GLY A 78 17.33 12.34 -6.14
CA GLY A 78 17.39 11.53 -7.35
C GLY A 78 16.02 11.00 -7.80
N SER A 79 14.97 11.16 -7.01
CA SER A 79 13.59 10.95 -7.46
C SER A 79 13.23 11.94 -8.59
N ILE A 80 12.35 11.51 -9.51
CA ILE A 80 11.94 12.32 -10.65
C ILE A 80 11.06 13.47 -10.14
N PRO A 81 11.38 14.75 -10.47
CA PRO A 81 10.60 15.86 -9.94
C PRO A 81 9.14 15.82 -10.40
N SER A 82 8.22 16.01 -9.46
CA SER A 82 6.82 16.22 -9.78
C SER A 82 6.57 17.65 -10.29
N PRO A 83 5.70 17.85 -11.30
CA PRO A 83 5.38 19.19 -11.80
C PRO A 83 4.47 20.00 -10.89
N VAL A 84 3.83 19.38 -9.88
CA VAL A 84 2.76 20.00 -9.09
C VAL A 84 3.01 20.00 -7.58
N VAL A 85 3.94 19.15 -7.10
CA VAL A 85 4.32 19.08 -5.68
C VAL A 85 5.84 19.11 -5.53
N PRO A 86 6.38 19.63 -4.42
CA PRO A 86 7.82 19.82 -4.25
C PRO A 86 8.61 18.53 -4.03
N TYR A 87 7.93 17.41 -3.90
CA TYR A 87 8.52 16.08 -3.69
C TYR A 87 7.86 15.05 -4.62
N ASN A 88 8.55 13.98 -4.90
CA ASN A 88 8.01 12.82 -5.61
C ASN A 88 8.41 11.54 -4.90
N PHE A 89 7.55 10.54 -4.97
CA PHE A 89 7.79 9.20 -4.43
C PHE A 89 8.03 8.24 -5.57
N ASP A 90 9.24 7.70 -5.61
CA ASP A 90 9.71 6.79 -6.63
C ASP A 90 10.07 5.43 -6.02
N ILE A 91 10.03 4.39 -6.83
CA ILE A 91 10.46 3.04 -6.44
C ILE A 91 11.98 2.94 -6.56
N TRP A 92 12.59 2.47 -5.47
CA TRP A 92 14.02 2.21 -5.35
C TRP A 92 14.28 0.75 -5.04
N MET A 93 15.46 0.26 -5.40
CA MET A 93 15.87 -1.12 -5.17
C MET A 93 17.25 -1.15 -4.51
N SER A 94 17.44 -2.04 -3.53
CA SER A 94 18.75 -2.32 -2.96
C SER A 94 18.99 -3.83 -2.89
N HIS A 95 20.27 -4.21 -2.96
CA HIS A 95 20.73 -5.59 -2.87
C HIS A 95 21.54 -5.80 -1.60
N TYR A 96 21.32 -6.94 -0.93
CA TYR A 96 22.12 -7.36 0.20
C TYR A 96 23.34 -8.15 -0.27
N MET A 97 24.52 -7.58 -0.08
CA MET A 97 25.79 -8.18 -0.53
C MET A 97 26.84 -8.01 0.57
N ASN A 98 27.65 -9.04 0.79
CA ASN A 98 28.76 -9.02 1.76
C ASN A 98 28.34 -8.61 3.18
N GLY A 99 27.12 -8.97 3.60
CA GLY A 99 26.62 -8.69 4.96
C GLY A 99 25.97 -7.31 5.13
N THR A 100 25.80 -6.52 4.07
CA THR A 100 25.23 -5.16 4.11
C THR A 100 24.31 -4.89 2.94
N TRP A 101 23.33 -4.00 3.15
CA TRP A 101 22.55 -3.40 2.08
C TRP A 101 23.45 -2.44 1.28
N GLN A 102 23.35 -2.51 -0.04
CA GLN A 102 24.07 -1.62 -0.95
C GLN A 102 23.28 -0.31 -1.15
N SER A 103 23.96 0.72 -1.66
CA SER A 103 23.31 1.98 -2.05
C SER A 103 22.12 1.71 -2.97
N PRO A 104 20.93 2.25 -2.67
CA PRO A 104 19.75 2.03 -3.47
C PRO A 104 19.89 2.54 -4.90
N ILE A 105 19.28 1.81 -5.81
CA ILE A 105 19.24 2.08 -7.24
C ILE A 105 17.84 2.58 -7.61
N HIS A 106 17.77 3.74 -8.26
CA HIS A 106 16.53 4.29 -8.76
C HIS A 106 16.00 3.49 -9.96
N LEU A 107 14.72 3.14 -9.97
CA LEU A 107 14.09 2.40 -11.08
C LEU A 107 13.46 3.33 -12.12
N GLY A 108 14.19 4.34 -12.55
CA GLY A 108 13.74 5.33 -13.52
C GLY A 108 14.58 5.42 -14.79
N PRO A 109 14.10 6.15 -15.80
CA PRO A 109 14.75 6.27 -17.08
C PRO A 109 16.13 6.96 -16.97
N GLY A 110 17.13 6.38 -17.62
CA GLY A 110 18.44 7.00 -17.81
C GLY A 110 19.42 6.91 -16.64
N ILE A 111 19.01 6.39 -15.47
CA ILE A 111 19.88 6.29 -14.29
C ILE A 111 20.53 4.92 -14.19
N ASN A 112 19.86 3.88 -14.66
CA ASN A 112 20.40 2.53 -14.72
C ASN A 112 20.20 1.94 -16.13
N PRO A 113 21.26 1.47 -16.81
CA PRO A 113 21.14 0.86 -18.14
C PRO A 113 20.35 -0.45 -18.16
N THR A 114 20.08 -1.05 -17.00
CA THR A 114 19.25 -2.26 -16.86
C THR A 114 17.77 -1.95 -16.60
N VAL A 115 17.40 -0.66 -16.51
CA VAL A 115 16.02 -0.23 -16.31
C VAL A 115 15.51 0.43 -17.58
N GLY A 116 14.46 -0.12 -18.15
CA GLY A 116 13.73 0.48 -19.27
C GLY A 116 13.01 1.78 -18.86
N PRO A 117 12.52 2.56 -19.82
CA PRO A 117 11.79 3.77 -19.53
C PRO A 117 10.47 3.46 -18.79
N ASN A 118 10.04 4.40 -17.92
CA ASN A 118 8.67 4.48 -17.36
C ASN A 118 8.29 3.47 -16.27
N ILE A 119 9.22 2.98 -15.43
CA ILE A 119 8.80 2.46 -14.12
C ILE A 119 8.50 3.66 -13.22
N ASN A 120 9.52 4.47 -12.90
CA ASN A 120 9.29 5.75 -12.22
C ASN A 120 9.04 6.86 -13.24
N THR A 121 8.14 7.78 -12.90
CA THR A 121 7.72 8.91 -13.75
C THR A 121 7.62 10.19 -12.89
N SER A 122 7.04 11.26 -13.41
CA SER A 122 6.70 12.44 -12.60
C SER A 122 5.43 12.25 -11.75
N ALA A 123 4.77 11.12 -11.86
CA ALA A 123 3.70 10.67 -10.99
C ALA A 123 4.28 10.05 -9.70
N TRP A 124 3.45 9.65 -8.77
CA TRP A 124 3.86 8.87 -7.62
C TRP A 124 3.73 7.39 -7.93
N GLU A 125 4.81 6.66 -7.79
CA GLU A 125 4.83 5.21 -7.86
C GLU A 125 4.96 4.66 -6.44
N LEU A 126 3.87 4.07 -5.94
CA LEU A 126 3.70 3.58 -4.57
C LEU A 126 3.39 2.08 -4.54
N GLU A 127 3.50 1.51 -3.34
CA GLU A 127 3.02 0.17 -3.01
C GLU A 127 3.62 -0.94 -3.90
N PRO A 128 4.96 -0.93 -4.11
CA PRO A 128 5.59 -1.92 -4.97
C PRO A 128 5.62 -3.31 -4.31
N SER A 129 5.37 -4.35 -5.09
CA SER A 129 5.47 -5.74 -4.69
C SER A 129 6.31 -6.53 -5.69
N LEU A 130 7.37 -7.18 -5.20
CA LEU A 130 8.31 -7.93 -6.03
C LEU A 130 7.94 -9.41 -6.06
N SER A 131 7.82 -10.01 -7.25
CA SER A 131 7.54 -11.44 -7.40
C SER A 131 8.63 -12.32 -6.78
N ASP A 132 8.27 -13.57 -6.47
CA ASP A 132 9.14 -14.58 -5.85
C ASP A 132 10.41 -14.87 -6.66
N ASP A 133 10.32 -14.80 -7.98
CA ASP A 133 11.45 -14.96 -8.91
C ASP A 133 12.23 -13.66 -9.15
N GLY A 134 11.80 -12.52 -8.57
CA GLY A 134 12.42 -11.20 -8.70
C GLY A 134 12.32 -10.58 -10.10
N ASN A 135 11.38 -11.04 -10.94
CA ASN A 135 11.27 -10.62 -12.33
C ASN A 135 10.00 -9.81 -12.65
N VAL A 136 9.09 -9.64 -11.69
CA VAL A 136 7.89 -8.80 -11.86
C VAL A 136 7.76 -7.85 -10.69
N ILE A 137 7.43 -6.60 -10.96
CA ILE A 137 7.01 -5.61 -9.96
C ILE A 137 5.57 -5.23 -10.27
N TYR A 138 4.70 -5.42 -9.29
CA TYR A 138 3.34 -4.91 -9.23
C TYR A 138 3.35 -3.66 -8.38
N PHE A 139 2.66 -2.59 -8.77
CA PHE A 139 2.67 -1.33 -8.02
C PHE A 139 1.45 -0.47 -8.37
N THR A 140 1.28 0.63 -7.65
CA THR A 140 0.26 1.64 -7.93
C THR A 140 0.92 2.89 -8.50
N ARG A 141 0.28 3.53 -9.46
CA ARG A 141 0.66 4.84 -9.97
C ARG A 141 -0.48 5.82 -9.78
N TYR A 142 -0.15 7.00 -9.25
CA TYR A 142 -1.10 8.09 -9.02
C TYR A 142 -0.77 9.26 -9.93
N GLU A 143 -1.79 9.98 -10.41
CA GLU A 143 -1.57 11.23 -11.11
C GLU A 143 -0.85 12.24 -10.18
N PRO A 144 0.07 13.05 -10.71
CA PRO A 144 0.87 13.95 -9.89
C PRO A 144 0.03 14.84 -8.97
N GLY A 145 0.23 14.70 -7.66
CA GLY A 145 -0.46 15.50 -6.64
C GLY A 145 -1.93 15.12 -6.39
N ASN A 146 -2.40 13.97 -6.91
CA ASN A 146 -3.75 13.50 -6.70
C ASN A 146 -3.79 12.01 -6.31
N LEU A 147 -3.83 11.73 -5.00
CA LEU A 147 -3.94 10.37 -4.45
C LEU A 147 -5.31 9.70 -4.67
N SER A 148 -6.25 10.35 -5.34
CA SER A 148 -7.56 9.76 -5.65
C SER A 148 -7.64 9.20 -7.07
N THR A 149 -6.51 8.96 -7.73
CA THR A 149 -6.43 8.49 -9.12
C THR A 149 -5.54 7.27 -9.27
N GLY A 150 -5.35 6.50 -8.19
CA GLY A 150 -4.49 5.33 -8.19
C GLY A 150 -4.99 4.26 -9.15
N ASP A 151 -4.12 3.84 -10.06
CA ASP A 151 -4.31 2.69 -10.93
C ASP A 151 -3.20 1.65 -10.66
N LEU A 152 -3.54 0.38 -10.75
CA LEU A 152 -2.58 -0.72 -10.70
C LEU A 152 -1.75 -0.79 -11.97
N TYR A 153 -0.45 -0.99 -11.82
CA TYR A 153 0.51 -1.17 -12.89
C TYR A 153 1.39 -2.40 -12.64
N VAL A 154 1.99 -2.88 -13.71
CA VAL A 154 2.92 -4.00 -13.66
C VAL A 154 4.07 -3.81 -14.64
N THR A 155 5.26 -4.22 -14.23
CA THR A 155 6.43 -4.34 -15.10
C THR A 155 7.10 -5.69 -14.90
N GLN A 156 7.81 -6.16 -15.93
CA GLN A 156 8.58 -7.41 -15.87
C GLN A 156 9.99 -7.21 -16.36
N LYS A 157 10.90 -8.05 -15.89
CA LYS A 157 12.29 -8.10 -16.33
C LYS A 157 12.42 -9.14 -17.43
N ILE A 158 12.91 -8.74 -18.61
CA ILE A 158 13.20 -9.64 -19.75
C ILE A 158 14.67 -9.56 -20.04
N ASN A 159 15.39 -10.70 -20.06
CA ASN A 159 16.82 -10.77 -20.28
C ASN A 159 17.64 -9.81 -19.38
N GLY A 160 17.23 -9.69 -18.10
CA GLY A 160 17.90 -8.84 -17.12
C GLY A 160 17.53 -7.35 -17.19
N VAL A 161 16.67 -6.94 -18.13
CA VAL A 161 16.26 -5.54 -18.33
C VAL A 161 14.79 -5.35 -17.97
N TRP A 162 14.51 -4.42 -17.07
CA TRP A 162 13.14 -4.03 -16.73
C TRP A 162 12.45 -3.37 -17.92
N GLN A 163 11.25 -3.83 -18.24
CA GLN A 163 10.44 -3.32 -19.34
C GLN A 163 9.61 -2.09 -18.89
N PRO A 164 9.11 -1.28 -19.82
CA PRO A 164 8.14 -0.24 -19.48
C PRO A 164 6.96 -0.80 -18.70
N ALA A 165 6.52 -0.07 -17.68
CA ALA A 165 5.33 -0.44 -16.93
C ALA A 165 4.08 -0.32 -17.81
N ARG A 166 3.15 -1.27 -17.63
CA ARG A 166 1.86 -1.32 -18.33
C ARG A 166 0.74 -1.14 -17.30
N ASN A 167 -0.34 -0.47 -17.70
CA ASN A 167 -1.56 -0.47 -16.92
C ASN A 167 -2.05 -1.92 -16.74
N TRP A 168 -2.53 -2.23 -15.55
CA TRP A 168 -2.94 -3.59 -15.16
C TRP A 168 -3.96 -4.21 -16.13
N ASN A 169 -4.97 -3.43 -16.55
CA ASN A 169 -6.02 -3.91 -17.45
C ASN A 169 -5.55 -4.16 -18.89
N GLU A 170 -4.33 -3.74 -19.26
CA GLU A 170 -3.72 -4.04 -20.56
C GLU A 170 -3.03 -5.39 -20.59
N VAL A 171 -3.01 -6.13 -19.48
CA VAL A 171 -2.32 -7.41 -19.34
C VAL A 171 -3.34 -8.56 -19.34
N PRO A 172 -3.40 -9.38 -20.41
CA PRO A 172 -4.45 -10.39 -20.56
C PRO A 172 -4.46 -11.48 -19.48
N GLU A 173 -3.34 -11.72 -18.82
CA GLU A 173 -3.17 -12.72 -17.77
C GLU A 173 -3.79 -12.30 -16.45
N LEU A 174 -3.99 -10.99 -16.26
CA LEU A 174 -4.48 -10.37 -15.03
C LEU A 174 -5.99 -10.12 -15.08
N PRO A 175 -6.67 -10.08 -13.93
CA PRO A 175 -8.07 -9.68 -13.89
C PRO A 175 -8.24 -8.19 -14.20
N HIS A 176 -9.36 -7.81 -14.80
CA HIS A 176 -9.71 -6.40 -14.95
C HIS A 176 -10.12 -5.83 -13.59
N ILE A 177 -9.27 -5.02 -12.98
CA ILE A 177 -9.47 -4.40 -11.66
C ILE A 177 -9.62 -2.88 -11.78
N ASN A 178 -8.71 -2.20 -12.49
CA ASN A 178 -8.75 -0.73 -12.62
C ASN A 178 -10.08 -0.28 -13.23
N THR A 179 -10.71 0.71 -12.58
CA THR A 179 -11.97 1.32 -13.04
C THR A 179 -11.72 2.74 -13.56
N PRO A 180 -12.58 3.32 -14.40
CA PRO A 180 -12.36 4.64 -14.98
C PRO A 180 -12.37 5.80 -13.96
N THR A 181 -12.86 5.59 -12.76
CA THR A 181 -13.14 6.66 -11.80
C THR A 181 -12.85 6.29 -10.35
N GLY A 182 -12.57 5.02 -10.05
CA GLY A 182 -12.16 4.55 -8.73
C GLY A 182 -10.67 4.78 -8.51
N GLU A 183 -10.23 4.51 -7.31
CA GLU A 183 -8.82 4.38 -6.94
C GLU A 183 -8.58 2.92 -6.58
N GLU A 184 -7.81 2.22 -7.37
CA GLU A 184 -7.37 0.86 -7.10
C GLU A 184 -5.88 0.88 -6.76
N HIS A 185 -5.54 0.35 -5.60
CA HIS A 185 -4.17 0.47 -5.12
C HIS A 185 -3.73 -0.75 -4.28
N CYS A 186 -2.42 -0.82 -3.99
CA CYS A 186 -1.78 -1.86 -3.21
C CYS A 186 -2.12 -3.29 -3.67
N PRO A 187 -1.63 -3.75 -4.83
CA PRO A 187 -1.90 -5.09 -5.33
C PRO A 187 -1.19 -6.16 -4.52
N ILE A 188 -1.93 -7.09 -3.93
CA ILE A 188 -1.41 -8.21 -3.15
C ILE A 188 -1.72 -9.52 -3.85
N ILE A 189 -0.71 -10.11 -4.48
CA ILE A 189 -0.84 -11.39 -5.19
C ILE A 189 -0.65 -12.50 -4.17
N ALA A 190 -1.75 -12.99 -3.60
CA ALA A 190 -1.70 -14.03 -2.60
C ALA A 190 -1.40 -15.43 -3.18
N SER A 191 -1.83 -15.66 -4.41
CA SER A 191 -1.53 -16.88 -5.17
C SER A 191 -1.83 -16.67 -6.66
N GLU A 192 -1.56 -17.67 -7.50
CA GLU A 192 -1.94 -17.67 -8.91
C GLU A 192 -3.46 -17.52 -9.15
N ASN A 193 -4.27 -17.73 -8.11
CA ASN A 193 -5.73 -17.72 -8.20
C ASN A 193 -6.41 -16.72 -7.24
N LEU A 194 -5.64 -15.90 -6.51
CA LEU A 194 -6.20 -14.99 -5.51
C LEU A 194 -5.36 -13.71 -5.43
N ILE A 195 -6.01 -12.59 -5.67
CA ILE A 195 -5.43 -11.25 -5.57
C ILE A 195 -6.32 -10.45 -4.61
N TYR A 196 -5.68 -9.72 -3.70
CA TYR A 196 -6.30 -8.65 -2.93
C TYR A 196 -5.82 -7.31 -3.45
N PHE A 197 -6.61 -6.28 -3.23
CA PHE A 197 -6.28 -4.90 -3.53
C PHE A 197 -7.13 -3.97 -2.66
N ASN A 198 -6.69 -2.74 -2.51
CA ASN A 198 -7.46 -1.73 -1.83
C ASN A 198 -8.24 -0.92 -2.88
N TYR A 199 -9.47 -0.56 -2.57
CA TYR A 199 -10.35 0.18 -3.48
C TYR A 199 -11.05 1.32 -2.76
N GLN A 200 -10.97 2.51 -3.33
CA GLN A 200 -11.72 3.68 -2.90
C GLN A 200 -12.76 4.05 -3.95
N GLN A 201 -14.01 4.15 -3.53
CA GLN A 201 -15.10 4.53 -4.43
C GLN A 201 -14.99 5.99 -4.87
N PRO A 202 -15.40 6.32 -6.11
CA PRO A 202 -15.41 7.68 -6.60
C PRO A 202 -16.22 8.63 -5.71
N GLY A 203 -15.62 9.76 -5.34
CA GLY A 203 -16.27 10.79 -4.53
C GLY A 203 -16.36 10.48 -3.04
N VAL A 204 -15.86 9.33 -2.58
CA VAL A 204 -15.73 8.99 -1.17
C VAL A 204 -14.29 9.30 -0.78
N THR A 205 -14.10 10.28 0.10
CA THR A 205 -12.78 10.61 0.63
C THR A 205 -12.58 9.93 1.99
N GLN A 206 -11.39 9.39 2.22
CA GLN A 206 -10.99 8.74 3.49
C GLN A 206 -11.72 7.42 3.82
N ASP A 207 -12.23 6.73 2.82
CA ASP A 207 -12.86 5.43 2.97
C ASP A 207 -12.32 4.51 1.86
N SER A 208 -11.28 3.76 2.17
CA SER A 208 -10.70 2.76 1.28
C SER A 208 -10.93 1.38 1.88
N ASP A 209 -11.44 0.48 1.09
CA ASP A 209 -11.85 -0.87 1.44
C ASP A 209 -10.92 -1.92 0.88
N ILE A 210 -10.78 -3.05 1.56
CA ILE A 210 -10.07 -4.22 1.05
C ILE A 210 -11.01 -5.08 0.23
N TRP A 211 -10.60 -5.36 -1.02
CA TRP A 211 -11.31 -6.21 -1.97
C TRP A 211 -10.44 -7.39 -2.38
N LYS A 212 -11.07 -8.43 -2.90
CA LYS A 212 -10.39 -9.59 -3.48
C LYS A 212 -10.98 -9.96 -4.83
N VAL A 213 -10.18 -10.61 -5.65
CA VAL A 213 -10.61 -11.26 -6.88
C VAL A 213 -10.04 -12.67 -6.93
N GLU A 214 -10.90 -13.64 -7.23
CA GLU A 214 -10.54 -15.06 -7.29
C GLU A 214 -10.61 -15.57 -8.72
N LYS A 215 -9.74 -16.52 -9.05
CA LYS A 215 -9.76 -17.25 -10.31
C LYS A 215 -10.39 -18.63 -10.06
N LYS A 216 -11.53 -18.91 -10.70
CA LYS A 216 -12.25 -20.19 -10.62
C LYS A 216 -12.29 -20.84 -11.99
N ASP A 217 -11.89 -22.10 -12.08
CA ASP A 217 -11.83 -22.85 -13.35
C ASP A 217 -11.04 -22.12 -14.45
N GLY A 218 -9.95 -21.45 -14.09
CA GLY A 218 -9.10 -20.68 -14.98
C GLY A 218 -9.63 -19.29 -15.37
N VAL A 219 -10.79 -18.88 -14.83
CA VAL A 219 -11.45 -17.60 -15.17
C VAL A 219 -11.48 -16.70 -13.93
N TRP A 220 -10.96 -15.48 -14.06
CA TRP A 220 -11.05 -14.45 -13.04
C TRP A 220 -12.52 -14.04 -12.82
N GLN A 221 -12.93 -14.05 -11.55
CA GLN A 221 -14.28 -13.65 -11.15
C GLN A 221 -14.36 -12.12 -10.99
N LYS A 222 -15.54 -11.59 -10.69
CA LYS A 222 -15.70 -10.19 -10.32
C LYS A 222 -15.09 -9.94 -8.96
N PRO A 223 -14.47 -8.77 -8.74
CA PRO A 223 -14.00 -8.36 -7.41
C PRO A 223 -15.12 -8.35 -6.36
N GLU A 224 -14.78 -8.74 -5.13
CA GLU A 224 -15.68 -8.79 -3.97
C GLU A 224 -15.05 -8.08 -2.78
N SER A 225 -15.80 -7.22 -2.09
CA SER A 225 -15.40 -6.59 -0.83
C SER A 225 -15.27 -7.63 0.29
N LEU A 226 -14.32 -7.46 1.20
CA LEU A 226 -14.20 -8.32 2.39
C LEU A 226 -15.33 -8.10 3.42
N GLY A 227 -16.15 -7.09 3.21
CA GLY A 227 -17.32 -6.82 4.03
C GLY A 227 -17.04 -6.07 5.33
N PRO A 228 -18.10 -5.69 6.07
CA PRO A 228 -18.03 -4.67 7.11
C PRO A 228 -17.33 -5.08 8.42
N ARG A 229 -16.91 -6.33 8.57
CA ARG A 229 -16.09 -6.74 9.72
C ARG A 229 -14.64 -6.36 9.54
N ILE A 230 -14.15 -6.35 8.30
CA ILE A 230 -12.81 -5.91 7.95
C ILE A 230 -12.85 -4.44 7.54
N ASN A 231 -13.69 -4.12 6.58
CA ASN A 231 -13.87 -2.79 6.03
C ASN A 231 -14.76 -1.95 6.97
N SER A 232 -14.19 -0.95 7.58
CA SER A 232 -14.84 -0.02 8.50
C SER A 232 -15.24 1.27 7.77
N PRO A 233 -15.91 2.25 8.41
CA PRO A 233 -16.14 3.57 7.82
C PRO A 233 -14.88 4.44 7.73
N TYR A 234 -13.70 3.86 7.85
CA TYR A 234 -12.39 4.51 7.79
C TYR A 234 -11.55 3.89 6.69
N ARG A 235 -10.32 4.39 6.50
CA ARG A 235 -9.37 3.76 5.56
C ARG A 235 -8.89 2.44 6.14
N ASP A 236 -9.17 1.36 5.42
CA ASP A 236 -8.73 0.02 5.75
C ASP A 236 -7.90 -0.52 4.58
N HIS A 237 -6.62 -0.76 4.82
CA HIS A 237 -5.67 -1.21 3.82
C HIS A 237 -5.07 -2.56 4.21
N MET A 238 -4.75 -3.35 3.21
CA MET A 238 -3.93 -4.53 3.35
C MET A 238 -2.62 -4.32 2.61
N HIS A 239 -1.52 -4.88 3.13
CA HIS A 239 -0.21 -4.85 2.49
C HIS A 239 0.36 -6.27 2.35
N TRP A 240 1.15 -6.49 1.34
CA TRP A 240 1.75 -7.71 0.75
C TRP A 240 1.69 -9.02 1.55
N THR A 241 2.33 -9.10 2.71
CA THR A 241 2.36 -10.34 3.51
C THR A 241 1.32 -10.35 4.63
N GLY A 242 0.33 -9.49 4.53
CA GLY A 242 -0.74 -9.36 5.53
C GLY A 242 -1.68 -10.56 5.60
N LEU A 243 -1.59 -11.54 4.69
CA LEU A 243 -2.38 -12.77 4.76
C LEU A 243 -1.53 -13.91 5.33
N SER A 244 -2.13 -14.75 6.19
CA SER A 244 -1.49 -15.99 6.64
C SER A 244 -1.52 -17.06 5.54
N LYS A 245 -0.55 -18.00 5.58
CA LYS A 245 -0.45 -19.12 4.61
C LYS A 245 -1.71 -19.97 4.50
N ASP A 246 -2.44 -20.13 5.60
CA ASP A 246 -3.70 -20.87 5.64
C ASP A 246 -4.92 -20.02 5.23
N GLY A 247 -4.71 -18.74 4.92
CA GLY A 247 -5.75 -17.80 4.51
C GLY A 247 -6.72 -17.40 5.62
N LYS A 248 -6.44 -17.73 6.90
CA LYS A 248 -7.37 -17.55 8.00
C LYS A 248 -7.06 -16.38 8.93
N SER A 249 -5.95 -15.70 8.71
CA SER A 249 -5.58 -14.51 9.47
C SER A 249 -5.16 -13.41 8.52
N LEU A 250 -5.57 -12.18 8.80
CA LEU A 250 -5.36 -11.02 7.95
C LEU A 250 -4.86 -9.85 8.79
N ILE A 251 -3.73 -9.26 8.40
CA ILE A 251 -3.22 -8.01 8.97
C ILE A 251 -3.73 -6.85 8.13
N VAL A 252 -4.27 -5.85 8.81
CA VAL A 252 -4.88 -4.66 8.20
C VAL A 252 -4.22 -3.41 8.80
N THR A 253 -3.95 -2.42 8.00
CA THR A 253 -3.68 -1.05 8.42
C THR A 253 -5.00 -0.28 8.41
N SER A 254 -5.32 0.45 9.48
CA SER A 254 -6.58 1.20 9.53
C SER A 254 -6.45 2.52 10.29
N THR A 255 -7.17 3.53 9.81
CA THR A 255 -7.31 4.83 10.51
C THR A 255 -8.52 4.86 11.46
N ARG A 256 -9.10 3.72 11.81
CA ARG A 256 -10.22 3.65 12.78
C ARG A 256 -9.83 4.26 14.12
N THR A 257 -10.78 4.94 14.75
CA THR A 257 -10.56 5.69 16.00
C THR A 257 -11.12 5.00 17.23
N ASP A 258 -11.68 3.82 17.07
CA ASP A 258 -12.26 2.98 18.12
C ASP A 258 -11.35 1.79 18.48
N MET A 259 -11.84 0.90 19.33
CA MET A 259 -11.23 -0.40 19.65
C MET A 259 -9.77 -0.34 20.14
N GLY A 260 -9.34 0.79 20.69
CA GLY A 260 -7.98 0.95 21.23
C GLY A 260 -6.95 1.44 20.21
N SER A 261 -7.40 2.17 19.18
CA SER A 261 -6.53 2.94 18.29
C SER A 261 -5.58 3.85 19.07
N ARG A 262 -4.37 4.05 18.56
CA ARG A 262 -3.28 4.77 19.23
C ARG A 262 -2.83 6.01 18.49
N GLY A 263 -2.89 6.00 17.15
CA GLY A 263 -2.35 7.06 16.32
C GLY A 263 -3.20 7.38 15.10
N GLY A 264 -2.54 7.66 14.01
CA GLY A 264 -3.16 7.83 12.69
C GLY A 264 -3.51 6.48 12.09
N HIS A 265 -2.59 5.92 11.31
CA HIS A 265 -2.69 4.53 10.89
C HIS A 265 -2.15 3.61 11.98
N ASP A 266 -2.93 2.61 12.33
CA ASP A 266 -2.55 1.53 13.23
C ASP A 266 -2.62 0.18 12.50
N MET A 267 -1.83 -0.78 12.97
CA MET A 267 -1.84 -2.17 12.51
C MET A 267 -2.78 -3.02 13.34
N TRP A 268 -3.58 -3.82 12.67
CA TRP A 268 -4.61 -4.69 13.27
C TRP A 268 -4.49 -6.09 12.70
N ILE A 269 -5.03 -7.10 13.40
CA ILE A 269 -5.13 -8.47 12.90
C ILE A 269 -6.54 -9.00 13.08
N SER A 270 -7.09 -9.61 12.05
CA SER A 270 -8.35 -10.34 12.08
C SER A 270 -8.14 -11.84 11.83
N TYR A 271 -9.05 -12.64 12.34
CA TYR A 271 -9.06 -14.09 12.18
C TYR A 271 -10.41 -14.56 11.63
N GLN A 272 -10.40 -15.63 10.85
CA GLN A 272 -11.64 -16.32 10.49
C GLN A 272 -12.08 -17.27 11.59
N ASN A 273 -13.40 -17.29 11.86
CA ASN A 273 -14.01 -18.32 12.70
C ASN A 273 -14.06 -19.69 11.96
N PRO A 274 -14.48 -20.78 12.62
CA PRO A 274 -14.61 -22.10 11.97
C PRO A 274 -15.57 -22.14 10.78
N GLN A 275 -16.43 -21.15 10.62
CA GLN A 275 -17.35 -21.00 9.49
C GLN A 275 -16.74 -20.23 8.31
N GLY A 276 -15.50 -19.74 8.46
CA GLY A 276 -14.78 -18.96 7.44
C GLY A 276 -15.17 -17.46 7.43
N GLU A 277 -15.84 -16.97 8.45
CA GLU A 277 -16.22 -15.56 8.56
C GLU A 277 -15.16 -14.77 9.31
N TRP A 278 -14.75 -13.64 8.75
CA TRP A 278 -13.84 -12.70 9.41
C TRP A 278 -14.41 -12.16 10.71
N GLN A 279 -13.58 -12.04 11.73
CA GLN A 279 -13.91 -11.44 13.02
C GLN A 279 -13.44 -10.00 13.07
N GLU A 280 -13.96 -9.23 14.04
CA GLU A 280 -13.50 -7.87 14.31
C GLU A 280 -11.98 -7.85 14.53
N PRO A 281 -11.23 -6.94 13.89
CA PRO A 281 -9.79 -6.86 14.06
C PRO A 281 -9.37 -6.49 15.48
N LEU A 282 -8.23 -7.02 15.89
CA LEU A 282 -7.56 -6.72 17.16
C LEU A 282 -6.36 -5.82 16.90
N ASN A 283 -6.20 -4.74 17.68
CA ASN A 283 -5.04 -3.85 17.60
C ASN A 283 -3.76 -4.62 17.97
N LEU A 284 -2.69 -4.49 17.18
CA LEU A 284 -1.41 -5.19 17.42
C LEU A 284 -0.64 -4.69 18.66
N GLY A 285 -1.08 -3.59 19.26
CA GLY A 285 -0.53 -3.07 20.52
C GLY A 285 0.68 -2.17 20.32
N ASP A 286 1.22 -1.71 21.45
CA ASP A 286 2.25 -0.66 21.55
C ASP A 286 3.66 -1.05 21.09
N THR A 287 3.89 -2.31 20.80
CA THR A 287 5.13 -2.76 20.17
C THR A 287 5.22 -2.30 18.70
N ILE A 288 4.07 -2.18 18.03
CA ILE A 288 3.94 -1.76 16.64
C ILE A 288 3.29 -0.38 16.58
N ASN A 289 2.10 -0.23 17.18
CA ASN A 289 1.28 0.97 17.06
C ASN A 289 1.69 2.03 18.07
N THR A 290 1.95 3.22 17.58
CA THR A 290 2.40 4.39 18.36
C THR A 290 1.36 5.50 18.31
N ALA A 291 1.71 6.71 18.75
CA ALA A 291 0.88 7.90 18.55
C ALA A 291 1.08 8.55 17.15
N GLY A 292 1.93 7.96 16.31
CA GLY A 292 2.24 8.41 14.96
C GLY A 292 1.46 7.68 13.87
N GLU A 293 2.12 7.50 12.73
CA GLU A 293 1.66 6.71 11.59
C GLU A 293 2.42 5.39 11.57
N ASP A 294 1.72 4.28 11.70
CA ASP A 294 2.28 2.93 11.65
C ASP A 294 1.62 2.18 10.49
N MET A 295 2.31 2.11 9.33
CA MET A 295 1.70 1.62 8.10
C MET A 295 2.64 0.74 7.27
N CYS A 296 2.08 0.05 6.30
CA CYS A 296 2.80 -0.67 5.26
C CYS A 296 3.75 -1.74 5.81
N TRP A 297 3.36 -2.43 6.89
CA TRP A 297 4.17 -3.45 7.50
C TRP A 297 4.09 -4.78 6.74
N THR A 298 5.24 -5.39 6.54
CA THR A 298 5.44 -6.66 5.84
C THR A 298 6.38 -7.57 6.62
N PHE A 299 6.49 -8.84 6.23
CA PHE A 299 7.44 -9.78 6.84
C PHE A 299 8.68 -9.95 5.97
N THR A 300 9.82 -10.18 6.63
CA THR A 300 10.98 -10.75 5.96
C THR A 300 10.65 -12.14 5.41
N PRO A 301 11.33 -12.63 4.37
CA PRO A 301 11.01 -13.91 3.74
C PRO A 301 11.08 -15.12 4.67
N ASP A 302 11.88 -15.06 5.74
CA ASP A 302 11.94 -16.10 6.78
C ASP A 302 10.79 -16.01 7.79
N GLY A 303 9.91 -15.02 7.66
CA GLY A 303 8.75 -14.80 8.52
C GLY A 303 9.07 -14.42 9.97
N LYS A 304 10.32 -14.05 10.29
CA LYS A 304 10.75 -13.79 11.67
C LYS A 304 10.73 -12.33 12.07
N THR A 305 10.87 -11.43 11.11
CA THR A 305 10.91 -10.00 11.34
C THR A 305 9.75 -9.33 10.62
N PHE A 306 9.08 -8.44 11.32
CA PHE A 306 8.02 -7.59 10.79
C PHE A 306 8.63 -6.21 10.55
N VAL A 307 8.47 -5.68 9.35
CA VAL A 307 9.15 -4.46 8.86
C VAL A 307 8.10 -3.54 8.27
N GLY A 308 8.15 -2.26 8.60
CA GLY A 308 7.18 -1.29 8.10
C GLY A 308 7.58 0.14 8.31
N SER A 309 6.72 1.04 7.93
CA SER A 309 6.93 2.47 7.98
C SER A 309 6.40 3.04 9.28
N HIS A 310 7.19 3.89 9.91
CA HIS A 310 6.80 4.64 11.10
C HIS A 310 7.22 6.09 10.96
N GLY A 311 6.32 7.01 11.34
CA GLY A 311 6.58 8.45 11.31
C GLY A 311 5.65 9.25 12.19
N PRO A 312 5.91 10.55 12.37
CA PRO A 312 5.01 11.44 13.10
C PRO A 312 3.64 11.54 12.44
N TYR A 313 2.58 11.64 13.25
CA TYR A 313 1.22 11.82 12.78
C TYR A 313 1.09 13.03 11.82
N GLY A 314 0.47 12.79 10.66
CA GLY A 314 0.26 13.81 9.65
C GLY A 314 1.54 14.30 8.95
N SER A 315 2.63 13.56 9.06
CA SER A 315 3.92 13.84 8.42
C SER A 315 4.15 12.89 7.25
N TYR A 316 4.92 13.35 6.26
CA TYR A 316 5.50 12.49 5.21
C TYR A 316 6.95 12.10 5.50
N ASN A 317 7.42 12.29 6.75
CA ASN A 317 8.77 11.90 7.15
C ASN A 317 8.70 10.57 7.91
N HIS A 318 8.84 9.47 7.18
CA HIS A 318 8.79 8.11 7.71
C HIS A 318 10.12 7.41 7.52
N ASP A 319 10.47 6.59 8.51
CA ASP A 319 11.58 5.64 8.45
C ASP A 319 11.06 4.20 8.36
N ILE A 320 11.81 3.34 7.68
CA ILE A 320 11.56 1.91 7.75
C ILE A 320 12.13 1.36 9.05
N MET A 321 11.24 0.74 9.81
CA MET A 321 11.51 0.14 11.11
C MET A 321 11.32 -1.36 11.06
N SER A 322 11.93 -2.07 11.99
CA SER A 322 11.82 -3.52 12.11
C SER A 322 11.57 -3.94 13.54
N VAL A 323 10.81 -5.01 13.74
CA VAL A 323 10.57 -5.66 15.03
C VAL A 323 10.53 -7.19 14.84
N ARG A 324 11.05 -7.92 15.80
CA ARG A 324 10.94 -9.39 15.75
C ARG A 324 9.50 -9.82 15.97
N LYS A 325 9.00 -10.73 15.14
CA LYS A 325 7.64 -11.26 15.23
C LYS A 325 7.29 -11.81 16.61
N ASP A 326 8.23 -12.47 17.27
CA ASP A 326 8.03 -13.08 18.59
C ASP A 326 7.86 -12.06 19.74
N GLN A 327 8.20 -10.79 19.50
CA GLN A 327 7.98 -9.67 20.41
C GLN A 327 6.57 -9.07 20.29
N VAL A 328 5.80 -9.44 19.27
CA VAL A 328 4.41 -9.03 19.06
C VAL A 328 3.47 -10.19 19.40
N PRO A 329 2.80 -10.18 20.56
CA PRO A 329 2.07 -11.35 21.05
C PRO A 329 1.05 -11.94 20.06
N LEU A 330 0.31 -11.09 19.35
CA LEU A 330 -0.70 -11.49 18.38
C LEU A 330 -0.10 -12.05 17.09
N LEU A 331 1.17 -11.76 16.78
CA LEU A 331 1.87 -12.27 15.59
C LEU A 331 2.66 -13.54 15.84
N LYS A 332 2.78 -14.01 17.08
CA LYS A 332 3.65 -15.15 17.45
C LYS A 332 3.42 -16.38 16.58
N ASN A 333 2.16 -16.70 16.29
CA ASN A 333 1.76 -17.87 15.49
C ASN A 333 1.33 -17.49 14.07
N PHE A 334 1.51 -16.24 13.66
CA PHE A 334 1.18 -15.82 12.30
C PHE A 334 2.26 -16.31 11.34
N GLU A 335 1.86 -17.10 10.34
CA GLU A 335 2.73 -17.58 9.28
C GLU A 335 2.37 -16.82 8.00
N PRO A 336 3.16 -15.80 7.60
CA PRO A 336 2.83 -14.96 6.44
C PRO A 336 2.90 -15.76 5.14
N ILE A 337 2.11 -15.35 4.14
CA ILE A 337 2.35 -15.77 2.75
C ILE A 337 3.76 -15.30 2.33
N GLY A 338 4.35 -16.00 1.35
CA GLY A 338 5.64 -15.62 0.77
C GLY A 338 5.53 -14.43 -0.19
N ALA A 339 6.64 -14.16 -0.88
CA ALA A 339 6.64 -13.23 -2.00
C ALA A 339 5.61 -13.64 -3.06
N PRO A 340 4.98 -12.69 -3.76
CA PRO A 340 3.94 -12.97 -4.73
C PRO A 340 4.46 -13.80 -5.91
N PRO A 341 3.66 -14.74 -6.46
CA PRO A 341 4.05 -15.46 -7.67
C PRO A 341 4.14 -14.52 -8.87
N ASN A 342 4.98 -14.89 -9.83
CA ASN A 342 5.02 -14.23 -11.12
C ASN A 342 3.82 -14.67 -11.96
N LEU A 343 2.83 -13.78 -12.14
CA LEU A 343 1.63 -14.03 -12.94
C LEU A 343 1.83 -13.82 -14.45
N LEU A 344 2.97 -13.27 -14.87
CA LEU A 344 3.24 -12.91 -16.27
C LEU A 344 4.04 -13.98 -17.04
N ILE A 345 4.24 -15.14 -16.46
CA ILE A 345 4.82 -16.27 -17.17
C ILE A 345 3.77 -16.84 -18.12
N SER A 346 3.51 -16.15 -19.23
CA SER A 346 2.71 -16.69 -20.32
C SER A 346 3.60 -16.96 -21.51
N GLY A 347 3.78 -18.22 -21.84
CA GLY A 347 4.11 -18.64 -23.19
C GLY A 347 5.53 -19.04 -23.54
N GLU A 348 6.39 -19.45 -22.61
CA GLU A 348 7.34 -20.50 -22.94
C GLU A 348 6.85 -21.81 -22.35
N ALA A 349 6.45 -22.74 -23.24
CA ALA A 349 6.04 -24.07 -22.88
C ALA A 349 7.07 -24.66 -21.89
N LYS A 350 6.64 -25.03 -20.68
CA LYS A 350 7.46 -25.90 -19.81
C LYS A 350 7.99 -27.03 -20.70
N PRO A 351 9.32 -27.24 -20.75
CA PRO A 351 9.82 -28.39 -21.49
C PRO A 351 9.15 -29.64 -20.94
N ALA A 352 8.53 -30.41 -21.83
CA ALA A 352 7.86 -31.64 -21.49
C ALA A 352 8.84 -32.50 -20.69
N VAL A 353 8.51 -32.78 -19.43
CA VAL A 353 9.23 -33.77 -18.63
C VAL A 353 8.99 -35.10 -19.34
N THR A 354 9.92 -35.49 -20.17
CA THR A 354 9.98 -36.86 -20.73
C THR A 354 10.18 -37.82 -19.55
N LYS A 355 9.17 -38.69 -19.37
CA LYS A 355 9.20 -39.81 -18.42
C LYS A 355 10.31 -40.81 -18.78
#